data_b93f5dd7f2db4c3b22f538ec7929047d
#
_entry.id   b93f5dd7f2db4c3b22f538ec7929047d
#
_cell.length_a   1.000
_cell.length_b   1.000
_cell.length_c   1.000
_cell.angle_alpha   90.00
_cell.angle_beta   90.00
_cell.angle_gamma   90.00
#
_symmetry.space_group_name_H-M   'P 1'
#
loop_
_entity.id
_entity.type
_entity.pdbx_description
1 polymer ?
#
loop_
_entity_poly.entity_id
_entity_poly.type
_entity_poly.pdbx_seq_one_letter_code
_entity_poly.pdbx_strand_id
1 'polypeptide(L)'
;MDFGRKSTQKYTFRTPKLEDLKKLASLVTSTENFQDLYGKLLSILGIEMEDGLLNTLVQFYDSMYHCFTFLDCHLMPTLEEYSYLVGLSISNQIPFYGLEEDPKPLDIAKALHLKKFEIEDHMTSKSGIQGIPAKFLIGRAHYFAGIRSVDAFEAIFALLIYGLVLLPNADNFVEINSIKIFLIGNPVPTLLGDTCYFIHHRTSKGGGMIVCGTPFLYKWFISHLPRSSSFWDLNNGLRWSQKIMALTHSDIVRYNRVYDGVMTIDRCDEFLNVPLLGTKGGINYNPVLARRQFWYAMRGKPNNIWLSSFYLKENEDNRAFKEKIIRAWYNIRRKGRE
;
A
#
# COMPACT_ATOMS: atom_id res chain seq x y z
N MET A 1 -32.12 -10.43 9.49
CA MET A 1 -30.80 -10.53 10.14
C MET A 1 -30.63 -9.28 10.99
N ASP A 2 -30.58 -9.45 12.27
CA ASP A 2 -30.48 -8.34 13.22
C ASP A 2 -29.03 -7.84 13.21
N PHE A 3 -28.79 -6.69 12.59
CA PHE A 3 -27.52 -5.99 12.67
C PHE A 3 -27.42 -5.33 14.05
N GLY A 4 -27.20 -6.18 15.08
CA GLY A 4 -26.98 -5.71 16.43
C GLY A 4 -25.97 -4.54 16.42
N ARG A 5 -26.33 -3.44 17.08
CA ARG A 5 -25.48 -2.27 17.32
C ARG A 5 -24.08 -2.71 17.77
N LYS A 6 -23.19 -2.91 16.81
CA LYS A 6 -21.76 -3.01 17.12
C LYS A 6 -21.38 -1.69 17.76
N SER A 7 -20.94 -1.76 19.01
CA SER A 7 -20.30 -0.65 19.72
C SER A 7 -19.38 0.10 18.73
N THR A 8 -19.46 1.42 18.73
CA THR A 8 -18.66 2.28 17.84
C THR A 8 -17.19 2.18 18.17
N GLN A 9 -16.55 1.12 17.70
CA GLN A 9 -15.11 0.97 17.80
C GLN A 9 -14.47 1.99 16.89
N LYS A 10 -13.70 2.91 17.45
CA LYS A 10 -13.04 3.96 16.70
C LYS A 10 -11.76 3.39 16.07
N TYR A 11 -11.84 3.13 14.77
CA TYR A 11 -10.64 3.00 13.95
C TYR A 11 -10.15 4.39 13.57
N THR A 12 -8.86 4.60 13.60
CA THR A 12 -8.20 5.80 13.10
C THR A 12 -7.10 5.42 12.14
N PHE A 13 -6.85 6.25 11.15
CA PHE A 13 -5.73 6.06 10.23
C PHE A 13 -4.61 7.03 10.56
N ARG A 14 -3.37 6.55 10.42
CA ARG A 14 -2.22 7.46 10.43
C ARG A 14 -2.24 8.27 9.13
N THR A 15 -2.42 9.57 9.25
CA THR A 15 -2.37 10.49 8.10
C THR A 15 -0.95 11.05 7.99
N PRO A 16 -0.29 10.92 6.85
CA PRO A 16 1.05 11.48 6.65
C PRO A 16 1.00 13.01 6.65
N LYS A 17 2.03 13.63 7.22
CA LYS A 17 2.24 15.10 7.13
C LYS A 17 2.84 15.40 5.77
N LEU A 18 2.09 16.06 4.90
CA LEU A 18 2.47 16.25 3.50
C LEU A 18 3.05 17.63 3.19
N GLU A 19 3.07 18.58 4.15
CA GLU A 19 3.42 19.97 3.89
C GLU A 19 4.83 20.12 3.29
N ASP A 20 5.82 19.46 3.88
CA ASP A 20 7.20 19.53 3.38
C ASP A 20 7.37 18.75 2.07
N LEU A 21 6.68 17.63 1.91
CA LEU A 21 6.68 16.88 0.66
C LEU A 21 6.01 17.65 -0.48
N LYS A 22 4.93 18.40 -0.21
CA LYS A 22 4.28 19.27 -1.20
C LYS A 22 5.20 20.42 -1.64
N LYS A 23 5.99 21.00 -0.71
CA LYS A 23 7.02 22.00 -1.05
C LYS A 23 8.10 21.38 -1.95
N LEU A 24 8.60 20.19 -1.63
CA LEU A 24 9.56 19.48 -2.48
C LEU A 24 8.96 19.12 -3.83
N ALA A 25 7.70 18.70 -3.90
CA ALA A 25 7.03 18.40 -5.16
C ALA A 25 7.01 19.60 -6.14
N SER A 26 6.90 20.82 -5.61
CA SER A 26 6.95 22.03 -6.45
C SER A 26 8.33 22.32 -7.05
N LEU A 27 9.39 21.64 -6.59
CA LEU A 27 10.76 21.77 -7.09
C LEU A 27 11.10 20.72 -8.16
N VAL A 28 10.21 19.75 -8.43
CA VAL A 28 10.39 18.76 -9.50
C VAL A 28 10.36 19.48 -10.85
N THR A 29 11.39 19.31 -11.64
CA THR A 29 11.55 20.00 -12.92
C THR A 29 10.81 19.35 -14.08
N SER A 30 10.71 18.01 -14.07
CA SER A 30 9.96 17.22 -15.05
C SER A 30 9.14 16.16 -14.35
N THR A 31 7.83 16.35 -14.32
CA THR A 31 6.88 15.36 -13.76
C THR A 31 6.94 14.04 -14.52
N GLU A 32 7.14 14.08 -15.83
CA GLU A 32 7.21 12.88 -16.68
C GLU A 32 8.44 12.04 -16.33
N ASN A 33 9.63 12.65 -16.30
CA ASN A 33 10.86 11.95 -15.96
C ASN A 33 10.79 11.35 -14.53
N PHE A 34 10.29 12.11 -13.58
CA PHE A 34 10.07 11.60 -12.21
C PHE A 34 9.12 10.42 -12.21
N GLN A 35 8.04 10.50 -12.99
CA GLN A 35 7.03 9.42 -13.05
C GLN A 35 7.59 8.16 -13.73
N ASP A 36 8.45 8.29 -14.73
CA ASP A 36 9.08 7.16 -15.41
C ASP A 36 10.00 6.37 -14.47
N LEU A 37 10.70 7.06 -13.56
CA LEU A 37 11.63 6.45 -12.59
C LEU A 37 10.92 5.93 -11.33
N TYR A 38 9.99 6.70 -10.77
CA TYR A 38 9.43 6.47 -9.44
C TYR A 38 7.91 6.23 -9.44
N GLY A 39 7.28 6.20 -10.62
CA GLY A 39 5.83 6.03 -10.73
C GLY A 39 5.06 7.32 -10.40
N LYS A 40 3.74 7.16 -10.22
CA LYS A 40 2.79 8.26 -10.01
C LYS A 40 2.81 8.84 -8.59
N LEU A 41 3.96 8.83 -7.91
CA LEU A 41 4.08 9.24 -6.51
C LEU A 41 3.65 10.69 -6.26
N LEU A 42 3.92 11.60 -7.20
CA LEU A 42 3.50 13.00 -7.08
C LEU A 42 1.98 13.15 -7.01
N SER A 43 1.23 12.34 -7.74
CA SER A 43 -0.24 12.39 -7.78
C SER A 43 -0.89 12.06 -6.42
N ILE A 44 -0.17 11.38 -5.55
CA ILE A 44 -0.65 10.98 -4.23
C ILE A 44 -0.55 12.14 -3.22
N LEU A 45 0.43 13.02 -3.39
CA LEU A 45 0.64 14.14 -2.49
C LEU A 45 -0.46 15.23 -2.58
N GLY A 46 -1.17 15.28 -3.71
CA GLY A 46 -2.27 16.21 -3.94
C GLY A 46 -3.65 15.71 -3.49
N ILE A 47 -3.74 14.52 -2.89
CA ILE A 47 -5.02 13.96 -2.48
C ILE A 47 -5.53 14.66 -1.22
N GLU A 48 -6.71 15.25 -1.32
CA GLU A 48 -7.49 15.71 -0.18
C GLU A 48 -8.43 14.57 0.23
N MET A 49 -8.25 14.09 1.45
CA MET A 49 -9.02 12.96 1.98
C MET A 49 -10.21 13.45 2.78
N GLU A 50 -11.39 12.93 2.44
CA GLU A 50 -12.61 13.20 3.20
C GLU A 50 -12.55 12.56 4.59
N ASP A 51 -12.75 13.39 5.62
CA ASP A 51 -12.72 12.97 7.00
C ASP A 51 -13.78 11.89 7.30
N GLY A 52 -13.33 10.84 7.98
CA GLY A 52 -14.23 9.77 8.42
C GLY A 52 -14.59 8.74 7.34
N LEU A 53 -14.29 8.97 6.05
CA LEU A 53 -14.66 8.03 4.99
C LEU A 53 -13.95 6.67 5.18
N LEU A 54 -12.63 6.66 5.35
CA LEU A 54 -11.86 5.42 5.58
C LEU A 54 -12.17 4.78 6.93
N ASN A 55 -12.38 5.59 7.98
CA ASN A 55 -12.78 5.09 9.30
C ASN A 55 -14.13 4.35 9.23
N THR A 56 -15.01 4.81 8.35
CA THR A 56 -16.28 4.14 8.07
C THR A 56 -16.07 2.89 7.23
N LEU A 57 -15.25 2.95 6.17
CA LEU A 57 -14.95 1.79 5.31
C LEU A 57 -14.48 0.58 6.10
N VAL A 58 -13.57 0.78 7.07
CA VAL A 58 -13.02 -0.33 7.87
C VAL A 58 -14.08 -1.06 8.68
N GLN A 59 -15.21 -0.44 9.00
CA GLN A 59 -16.32 -1.11 9.68
C GLN A 59 -16.99 -2.19 8.82
N PHE A 60 -16.81 -2.14 7.51
CA PHE A 60 -17.31 -3.13 6.54
C PHE A 60 -16.29 -4.23 6.23
N TYR A 61 -15.12 -4.21 6.90
CA TYR A 61 -14.11 -5.23 6.65
C TYR A 61 -14.50 -6.57 7.25
N ASP A 62 -14.54 -7.58 6.39
CA ASP A 62 -14.72 -8.97 6.76
C ASP A 62 -13.35 -9.63 6.96
N SER A 63 -13.03 -9.97 8.20
CA SER A 63 -11.76 -10.59 8.57
C SER A 63 -11.63 -12.04 8.11
N MET A 64 -12.74 -12.71 7.78
CA MET A 64 -12.73 -14.08 7.26
C MET A 64 -12.36 -14.12 5.78
N TYR A 65 -12.87 -13.14 5.01
CA TYR A 65 -12.64 -13.08 3.56
C TYR A 65 -11.57 -12.08 3.15
N HIS A 66 -11.02 -11.32 4.10
CA HIS A 66 -10.03 -10.25 3.88
C HIS A 66 -10.49 -9.21 2.84
N CYS A 67 -11.76 -8.89 2.82
CA CYS A 67 -12.35 -7.92 1.90
C CYS A 67 -13.37 -7.02 2.60
N PHE A 68 -13.78 -5.96 1.94
CA PHE A 68 -14.90 -5.13 2.39
C PHE A 68 -16.20 -5.74 1.86
N THR A 69 -17.15 -5.97 2.76
CA THR A 69 -18.45 -6.59 2.45
C THR A 69 -19.55 -5.54 2.56
N PHE A 70 -20.18 -5.27 1.45
CA PHE A 70 -21.37 -4.41 1.34
C PHE A 70 -22.63 -5.27 1.23
N LEU A 71 -23.79 -4.65 1.00
CA LEU A 71 -25.06 -5.34 1.03
C LEU A 71 -25.13 -6.60 0.14
N ASP A 72 -24.63 -6.48 -1.09
CA ASP A 72 -24.70 -7.53 -2.12
C ASP A 72 -23.38 -7.71 -2.90
N CYS A 73 -22.29 -7.12 -2.41
CA CYS A 73 -21.00 -7.22 -3.08
C CYS A 73 -19.80 -7.20 -2.12
N HIS A 74 -18.69 -7.74 -2.62
CA HIS A 74 -17.41 -7.71 -1.95
C HIS A 74 -16.43 -6.90 -2.80
N LEU A 75 -15.60 -6.12 -2.14
CA LEU A 75 -14.57 -5.29 -2.75
C LEU A 75 -13.26 -5.46 -1.98
N MET A 76 -12.16 -5.60 -2.69
CA MET A 76 -10.83 -5.65 -2.08
C MET A 76 -9.82 -4.90 -2.93
N PRO A 77 -8.83 -4.24 -2.34
CA PRO A 77 -7.74 -3.69 -3.13
C PRO A 77 -6.92 -4.83 -3.76
N THR A 78 -6.61 -4.68 -5.04
CA THR A 78 -5.88 -5.68 -5.81
C THR A 78 -4.46 -5.21 -6.10
N LEU A 79 -3.57 -6.16 -6.38
CA LEU A 79 -2.19 -5.85 -6.78
C LEU A 79 -2.16 -5.02 -8.07
N GLU A 80 -3.05 -5.33 -8.99
CA GLU A 80 -3.18 -4.66 -10.28
C GLU A 80 -3.65 -3.21 -10.12
N GLU A 81 -4.62 -2.97 -9.24
CA GLU A 81 -5.10 -1.61 -8.92
C GLU A 81 -4.03 -0.80 -8.22
N TYR A 82 -3.34 -1.38 -7.24
CA TYR A 82 -2.25 -0.72 -6.55
C TYR A 82 -1.07 -0.43 -7.49
N SER A 83 -0.74 -1.35 -8.39
CA SER A 83 0.24 -1.14 -9.45
C SER A 83 -0.13 0.06 -10.33
N TYR A 84 -1.37 0.15 -10.76
CA TYR A 84 -1.86 1.28 -11.54
C TYR A 84 -1.82 2.60 -10.76
N LEU A 85 -2.21 2.59 -9.49
CA LEU A 85 -2.21 3.77 -8.63
C LEU A 85 -0.80 4.27 -8.33
N VAL A 86 0.13 3.36 -8.08
CA VAL A 86 1.56 3.68 -7.87
C VAL A 86 2.23 4.05 -9.19
N GLY A 87 1.75 3.54 -10.32
CA GLY A 87 2.34 3.72 -11.64
C GLY A 87 3.60 2.88 -11.87
N LEU A 88 3.78 1.82 -11.10
CA LEU A 88 4.88 0.86 -11.24
C LEU A 88 4.31 -0.51 -11.55
N SER A 89 4.88 -1.20 -12.53
CA SER A 89 4.44 -2.55 -12.87
C SER A 89 4.76 -3.53 -11.74
N ILE A 90 3.86 -4.48 -11.50
CA ILE A 90 4.18 -5.66 -10.71
C ILE A 90 5.17 -6.46 -11.54
N SER A 91 6.45 -6.17 -11.37
CA SER A 91 7.52 -6.84 -12.11
C SER A 91 7.67 -8.29 -11.64
N ASN A 92 8.43 -9.09 -12.42
CA ASN A 92 8.88 -10.40 -11.96
C ASN A 92 9.99 -10.28 -10.90
N GLN A 93 10.31 -9.06 -10.46
CA GLN A 93 11.22 -8.85 -9.34
C GLN A 93 10.57 -9.36 -8.06
N ILE A 94 11.38 -10.02 -7.25
CA ILE A 94 10.95 -10.48 -5.94
C ILE A 94 10.61 -9.25 -5.10
N PRO A 95 9.42 -9.19 -4.48
CA PRO A 95 9.11 -8.13 -3.55
C PRO A 95 9.96 -8.27 -2.28
N PHE A 96 9.95 -7.23 -1.46
CA PHE A 96 10.49 -7.30 -0.11
C PHE A 96 9.95 -8.51 0.65
N TYR A 97 10.83 -9.30 1.26
CA TYR A 97 10.47 -10.52 2.01
C TYR A 97 10.99 -10.55 3.44
N GLY A 98 11.69 -9.50 3.87
CA GLY A 98 12.13 -9.29 5.25
C GLY A 98 13.24 -10.24 5.72
N LEU A 99 14.01 -10.83 4.79
CA LEU A 99 15.24 -11.57 5.03
C LEU A 99 16.47 -10.89 4.42
N GLU A 100 16.24 -9.78 3.68
CA GLU A 100 17.30 -9.01 3.08
C GLU A 100 18.24 -8.49 4.16
N GLU A 101 19.52 -8.59 3.91
CA GLU A 101 20.53 -7.92 4.73
C GLU A 101 20.26 -6.42 4.75
N ASP A 102 20.61 -5.77 5.84
CA ASP A 102 20.51 -4.32 5.91
C ASP A 102 21.47 -3.70 4.89
N PRO A 103 21.01 -2.74 4.08
CA PRO A 103 21.84 -2.14 3.06
C PRO A 103 23.02 -1.42 3.71
N LYS A 104 24.20 -1.61 3.15
CA LYS A 104 25.40 -0.93 3.62
C LYS A 104 25.25 0.58 3.42
N PRO A 105 25.81 1.41 4.30
CA PRO A 105 25.78 2.87 4.14
C PRO A 105 26.27 3.35 2.77
N LEU A 106 27.21 2.63 2.17
CA LEU A 106 27.70 2.94 0.82
C LEU A 106 26.66 2.73 -0.27
N ASP A 107 25.82 1.70 -0.14
CA ASP A 107 24.78 1.39 -1.15
C ASP A 107 23.64 2.40 -1.07
N ILE A 108 23.25 2.79 0.15
CA ILE A 108 22.29 3.88 0.37
C ILE A 108 22.84 5.19 -0.18
N ALA A 109 24.10 5.50 0.13
CA ALA A 109 24.77 6.72 -0.32
C ALA A 109 24.82 6.83 -1.85
N LYS A 110 25.16 5.71 -2.53
CA LYS A 110 25.15 5.65 -4.01
C LYS A 110 23.75 5.91 -4.59
N ALA A 111 22.72 5.26 -4.03
CA ALA A 111 21.36 5.41 -4.52
C ALA A 111 20.79 6.84 -4.31
N LEU A 112 21.26 7.55 -3.28
CA LEU A 112 20.84 8.91 -2.94
C LEU A 112 21.80 10.00 -3.41
N HIS A 113 22.87 9.64 -4.13
CA HIS A 113 23.93 10.57 -4.53
C HIS A 113 24.57 11.34 -3.36
N LEU A 114 24.65 10.68 -2.18
CA LEU A 114 25.25 11.20 -0.97
C LEU A 114 26.63 10.60 -0.74
N LYS A 115 27.39 11.13 0.18
CA LYS A 115 28.65 10.54 0.64
C LYS A 115 28.35 9.51 1.73
N LYS A 116 29.17 8.43 1.77
CA LYS A 116 29.01 7.34 2.73
C LYS A 116 28.94 7.86 4.17
N PHE A 117 29.83 8.78 4.56
CA PHE A 117 29.88 9.30 5.90
C PHE A 117 28.61 10.08 6.28
N GLU A 118 27.93 10.76 5.33
CA GLU A 118 26.67 11.45 5.59
C GLU A 118 25.56 10.47 5.99
N ILE A 119 25.56 9.28 5.42
CA ILE A 119 24.64 8.22 5.82
C ILE A 119 25.02 7.65 7.18
N GLU A 120 26.33 7.36 7.42
CA GLU A 120 26.83 6.82 8.68
C GLU A 120 26.54 7.77 9.86
N ASP A 121 26.73 9.06 9.67
CA ASP A 121 26.50 10.08 10.71
C ASP A 121 24.99 10.28 11.04
N HIS A 122 24.09 9.98 10.08
CA HIS A 122 22.65 10.22 10.25
C HIS A 122 21.84 8.92 10.37
N MET A 123 22.45 7.75 10.17
CA MET A 123 21.82 6.47 10.46
C MET A 123 21.66 6.34 11.98
N THR A 124 20.43 6.25 12.45
CA THR A 124 20.11 6.20 13.88
C THR A 124 19.00 5.21 14.17
N SER A 125 18.73 4.98 15.43
CA SER A 125 17.65 4.09 15.86
C SER A 125 16.53 4.86 16.54
N LYS A 126 15.30 4.63 16.14
CA LYS A 126 14.09 5.16 16.78
C LYS A 126 13.20 3.99 17.22
N SER A 127 12.97 3.87 18.53
CA SER A 127 12.20 2.75 19.11
C SER A 127 12.74 1.37 18.71
N GLY A 128 14.06 1.21 18.63
CA GLY A 128 14.73 -0.04 18.26
C GLY A 128 14.81 -0.32 16.75
N ILE A 129 14.26 0.56 15.90
CA ILE A 129 14.28 0.39 14.44
C ILE A 129 15.28 1.38 13.84
N GLN A 130 16.18 0.86 13.02
CA GLN A 130 17.16 1.67 12.29
C GLN A 130 16.53 2.46 11.15
N GLY A 131 17.14 3.59 10.79
CA GLY A 131 16.71 4.41 9.66
C GLY A 131 17.35 5.80 9.68
N ILE A 132 16.81 6.70 8.89
CA ILE A 132 17.31 8.06 8.69
C ILE A 132 16.22 9.07 9.05
N PRO A 133 16.52 10.10 9.87
CA PRO A 133 15.58 11.17 10.17
C PRO A 133 15.14 11.91 8.90
N ALA A 134 13.83 12.08 8.72
CA ALA A 134 13.29 12.78 7.55
C ALA A 134 13.84 14.22 7.42
N LYS A 135 14.08 14.90 8.53
CA LYS A 135 14.65 16.26 8.54
C LYS A 135 15.99 16.35 7.81
N PHE A 136 16.86 15.35 7.98
CA PHE A 136 18.13 15.30 7.25
C PHE A 136 17.89 15.15 5.74
N LEU A 137 17.07 14.20 5.33
CA LEU A 137 16.76 13.96 3.93
C LEU A 137 16.08 15.16 3.27
N ILE A 138 15.13 15.83 3.97
CA ILE A 138 14.49 17.06 3.49
C ILE A 138 15.53 18.16 3.27
N GLY A 139 16.47 18.34 4.22
CA GLY A 139 17.57 19.31 4.08
C GLY A 139 18.46 19.00 2.87
N ARG A 140 18.78 17.72 2.63
CA ARG A 140 19.58 17.31 1.46
C ARG A 140 18.81 17.47 0.15
N ALA A 141 17.51 17.19 0.14
CA ALA A 141 16.66 17.42 -1.05
C ALA A 141 16.66 18.92 -1.44
N HIS A 142 16.45 19.83 -0.48
CA HIS A 142 16.54 21.27 -0.74
C HIS A 142 17.91 21.71 -1.24
N TYR A 143 18.99 21.18 -0.67
CA TYR A 143 20.35 21.46 -1.11
C TYR A 143 20.54 21.07 -2.58
N PHE A 144 20.17 19.85 -2.97
CA PHE A 144 20.33 19.36 -4.35
C PHE A 144 19.42 20.09 -5.34
N ALA A 145 18.20 20.45 -4.94
CA ALA A 145 17.34 21.32 -5.75
C ALA A 145 18.00 22.68 -5.99
N GLY A 146 18.64 23.29 -4.98
CA GLY A 146 19.34 24.57 -5.07
C GLY A 146 20.53 24.55 -6.03
N ILE A 147 21.29 23.46 -6.07
CA ILE A 147 22.43 23.29 -7.00
C ILE A 147 22.04 22.63 -8.33
N ARG A 148 20.73 22.41 -8.56
CA ARG A 148 20.16 21.78 -9.77
C ARG A 148 20.68 20.37 -10.06
N SER A 149 21.00 19.59 -9.03
CA SER A 149 21.33 18.17 -9.15
C SER A 149 20.03 17.36 -9.13
N VAL A 150 19.40 17.21 -10.29
CA VAL A 150 18.05 16.64 -10.44
C VAL A 150 18.00 15.20 -9.93
N ASP A 151 18.92 14.34 -10.38
CA ASP A 151 18.90 12.91 -10.00
C ASP A 151 19.03 12.72 -8.50
N ALA A 152 19.91 13.48 -7.83
CA ALA A 152 20.10 13.42 -6.39
C ALA A 152 18.86 13.93 -5.63
N PHE A 153 18.27 15.02 -6.12
CA PHE A 153 17.05 15.57 -5.55
C PHE A 153 15.91 14.57 -5.65
N GLU A 154 15.66 14.04 -6.85
CA GLU A 154 14.54 13.14 -7.12
C GLU A 154 14.67 11.81 -6.37
N ALA A 155 15.87 11.23 -6.28
CA ALA A 155 16.11 10.01 -5.52
C ALA A 155 15.79 10.18 -4.02
N ILE A 156 16.27 11.27 -3.40
CA ILE A 156 16.01 11.56 -1.99
C ILE A 156 14.52 11.86 -1.78
N PHE A 157 13.91 12.60 -2.67
CA PHE A 157 12.49 12.95 -2.60
C PHE A 157 11.61 11.69 -2.75
N ALA A 158 11.92 10.80 -3.68
CA ALA A 158 11.23 9.52 -3.80
C ALA A 158 11.36 8.67 -2.53
N LEU A 159 12.57 8.56 -1.96
CA LEU A 159 12.77 7.84 -0.69
C LEU A 159 11.95 8.45 0.46
N LEU A 160 11.84 9.78 0.53
CA LEU A 160 10.98 10.45 1.53
C LEU A 160 9.52 10.03 1.34
N ILE A 161 9.01 9.95 0.11
CA ILE A 161 7.65 9.49 -0.16
C ILE A 161 7.48 8.02 0.25
N TYR A 162 8.46 7.16 -0.04
CA TYR A 162 8.43 5.76 0.40
C TYR A 162 8.30 5.64 1.91
N GLY A 163 9.14 6.34 2.68
CA GLY A 163 9.15 6.21 4.14
C GLY A 163 8.03 6.95 4.87
N LEU A 164 7.52 8.05 4.32
CA LEU A 164 6.54 8.89 5.02
C LEU A 164 5.10 8.71 4.52
N VAL A 165 4.91 8.20 3.30
CA VAL A 165 3.58 8.10 2.67
C VAL A 165 3.20 6.65 2.33
N LEU A 166 4.08 5.89 1.68
CA LEU A 166 3.80 4.50 1.34
C LEU A 166 3.82 3.61 2.58
N LEU A 167 4.88 3.75 3.39
CA LEU A 167 5.19 2.88 4.52
C LEU A 167 5.41 3.73 5.79
N PRO A 168 4.37 4.46 6.26
CA PRO A 168 4.49 5.49 7.30
C PRO A 168 4.59 4.88 8.71
N ASN A 169 5.51 3.95 8.93
CA ASN A 169 5.63 3.22 10.18
C ASN A 169 6.09 4.09 11.36
N ALA A 170 6.93 5.09 11.10
CA ALA A 170 7.45 6.00 12.14
C ALA A 170 7.33 7.47 11.70
N ASP A 171 6.88 8.33 12.62
CA ASP A 171 6.71 9.76 12.34
C ASP A 171 8.06 10.44 12.11
N ASN A 172 8.17 11.21 11.01
CA ASN A 172 9.35 11.97 10.63
C ASN A 172 10.66 11.14 10.55
N PHE A 173 10.52 9.87 10.16
CA PHE A 173 11.63 8.92 10.13
C PHE A 173 11.46 7.93 9.00
N VAL A 174 12.48 7.73 8.19
CA VAL A 174 12.51 6.74 7.10
C VAL A 174 13.19 5.47 7.61
N GLU A 175 12.39 4.44 7.88
CA GLU A 175 12.88 3.17 8.43
C GLU A 175 13.72 2.39 7.41
N ILE A 176 14.60 1.54 7.92
CA ILE A 176 15.48 0.70 7.10
C ILE A 176 14.69 -0.18 6.10
N ASN A 177 13.51 -0.68 6.47
CA ASN A 177 12.68 -1.46 5.56
C ASN A 177 12.17 -0.61 4.39
N SER A 178 11.83 0.66 4.61
CA SER A 178 11.46 1.58 3.53
C SER A 178 12.63 1.83 2.59
N ILE A 179 13.86 1.91 3.12
CA ILE A 179 15.08 2.04 2.32
C ILE A 179 15.30 0.77 1.49
N LYS A 180 15.17 -0.43 2.09
CA LYS A 180 15.27 -1.71 1.38
C LYS A 180 14.28 -1.79 0.21
N ILE A 181 13.02 -1.46 0.47
CA ILE A 181 11.95 -1.50 -0.53
C ILE A 181 12.21 -0.49 -1.65
N PHE A 182 12.73 0.70 -1.32
CA PHE A 182 13.15 1.69 -2.29
C PHE A 182 14.29 1.17 -3.19
N LEU A 183 15.30 0.54 -2.60
CA LEU A 183 16.44 -0.04 -3.34
C LEU A 183 16.03 -1.23 -4.22
N ILE A 184 15.03 -2.02 -3.80
CA ILE A 184 14.44 -3.11 -4.58
C ILE A 184 13.65 -2.54 -5.78
N GLY A 185 13.02 -1.37 -5.63
CA GLY A 185 12.24 -0.74 -6.70
C GLY A 185 10.86 -1.36 -6.94
N ASN A 186 10.37 -2.26 -6.07
CA ASN A 186 9.06 -2.91 -6.20
C ASN A 186 8.20 -2.77 -4.92
N PRO A 187 7.65 -1.58 -4.63
CA PRO A 187 6.91 -1.32 -3.40
C PRO A 187 5.50 -1.92 -3.38
N VAL A 188 4.91 -2.22 -4.55
CA VAL A 188 3.47 -2.52 -4.69
C VAL A 188 3.01 -3.71 -3.83
N PRO A 189 3.69 -4.88 -3.85
CA PRO A 189 3.26 -6.02 -3.04
C PRO A 189 3.32 -5.74 -1.54
N THR A 190 4.37 -5.05 -1.08
CA THR A 190 4.55 -4.71 0.34
C THR A 190 3.55 -3.64 0.79
N LEU A 191 3.30 -2.63 -0.04
CA LEU A 191 2.30 -1.59 0.22
C LEU A 191 0.89 -2.19 0.40
N LEU A 192 0.50 -3.11 -0.49
CA LEU A 192 -0.77 -3.82 -0.38
C LEU A 192 -0.76 -4.77 0.83
N GLY A 193 0.35 -5.47 1.06
CA GLY A 193 0.54 -6.35 2.21
C GLY A 193 0.35 -5.61 3.54
N ASP A 194 0.99 -4.46 3.71
CA ASP A 194 0.81 -3.61 4.90
C ASP A 194 -0.63 -3.11 5.02
N THR A 195 -1.25 -2.67 3.92
CA THR A 195 -2.63 -2.20 3.95
C THR A 195 -3.58 -3.29 4.47
N CYS A 196 -3.53 -4.47 3.87
CA CYS A 196 -4.39 -5.60 4.26
C CYS A 196 -4.07 -6.10 5.68
N TYR A 197 -2.77 -6.24 6.01
CA TYR A 197 -2.33 -6.70 7.32
C TYR A 197 -2.79 -5.78 8.45
N PHE A 198 -2.56 -4.48 8.35
CA PHE A 198 -2.94 -3.54 9.42
C PHE A 198 -4.45 -3.41 9.58
N ILE A 199 -5.23 -3.43 8.48
CA ILE A 199 -6.69 -3.44 8.55
C ILE A 199 -7.14 -4.72 9.28
N HIS A 200 -6.68 -5.89 8.83
CA HIS A 200 -7.03 -7.17 9.45
C HIS A 200 -6.64 -7.23 10.94
N HIS A 201 -5.41 -6.83 11.26
CA HIS A 201 -4.91 -6.84 12.63
C HIS A 201 -5.73 -5.91 13.57
N ARG A 202 -6.14 -4.73 13.10
CA ARG A 202 -6.92 -3.80 13.92
C ARG A 202 -8.38 -4.19 14.03
N THR A 203 -8.96 -4.71 12.97
CA THR A 203 -10.34 -5.22 13.01
C THR A 203 -10.47 -6.46 13.90
N SER A 204 -9.50 -7.37 13.87
CA SER A 204 -9.46 -8.52 14.77
C SER A 204 -9.28 -8.13 16.24
N LYS A 205 -8.57 -7.04 16.54
CA LYS A 205 -8.42 -6.48 17.90
C LYS A 205 -9.56 -5.56 18.31
N GLY A 206 -10.46 -5.26 17.40
CA GLY A 206 -11.61 -4.44 17.69
C GLY A 206 -11.38 -2.94 17.74
N GLY A 207 -10.25 -2.42 17.23
CA GLY A 207 -10.00 -0.97 17.13
C GLY A 207 -8.53 -0.59 17.15
N GLY A 208 -8.30 0.71 17.07
CA GLY A 208 -6.98 1.32 17.14
C GLY A 208 -6.50 1.99 15.85
N MET A 209 -5.25 2.44 15.85
CA MET A 209 -4.66 3.14 14.72
C MET A 209 -4.18 2.15 13.65
N ILE A 210 -4.62 2.37 12.42
CA ILE A 210 -4.19 1.65 11.22
C ILE A 210 -3.03 2.45 10.58
N VAL A 211 -1.92 1.78 10.34
CA VAL A 211 -0.68 2.38 9.82
C VAL A 211 -0.39 1.77 8.47
N CYS A 212 -0.83 2.42 7.41
CA CYS A 212 -0.63 1.96 6.03
C CYS A 212 -0.51 3.15 5.08
N GLY A 213 -0.29 2.90 3.81
CA GLY A 213 -0.32 3.92 2.75
C GLY A 213 -1.73 4.50 2.56
N THR A 214 -2.22 5.23 3.56
CA THR A 214 -3.59 5.76 3.66
C THR A 214 -4.07 6.48 2.39
N PRO A 215 -3.26 7.34 1.71
CA PRO A 215 -3.70 7.99 0.48
C PRO A 215 -3.97 7.01 -0.67
N PHE A 216 -3.25 5.88 -0.74
CA PHE A 216 -3.49 4.85 -1.75
C PHE A 216 -4.79 4.10 -1.49
N LEU A 217 -5.05 3.71 -0.24
CA LEU A 217 -6.31 3.09 0.15
C LEU A 217 -7.50 4.02 -0.11
N TYR A 218 -7.35 5.31 0.19
CA TYR A 218 -8.37 6.31 -0.09
C TYR A 218 -8.64 6.43 -1.59
N LYS A 219 -7.59 6.64 -2.40
CA LYS A 219 -7.70 6.77 -3.86
C LYS A 219 -8.30 5.52 -4.51
N TRP A 220 -7.91 4.33 -4.01
CA TRP A 220 -8.50 3.07 -4.42
C TRP A 220 -9.99 3.06 -4.12
N PHE A 221 -10.39 3.35 -2.88
CA PHE A 221 -11.79 3.26 -2.48
C PHE A 221 -12.68 4.24 -3.24
N ILE A 222 -12.27 5.51 -3.36
CA ILE A 222 -13.08 6.50 -4.10
C ILE A 222 -13.21 6.16 -5.59
N SER A 223 -12.26 5.43 -6.17
CA SER A 223 -12.36 5.00 -7.58
C SER A 223 -13.50 4.00 -7.82
N HIS A 224 -13.97 3.35 -6.78
CA HIS A 224 -15.09 2.41 -6.80
C HIS A 224 -16.43 3.03 -6.39
N LEU A 225 -16.43 4.23 -5.83
CA LEU A 225 -17.65 4.91 -5.38
C LEU A 225 -18.43 5.55 -6.55
N PRO A 226 -19.74 5.76 -6.39
CA PRO A 226 -20.55 6.45 -7.38
C PRO A 226 -20.01 7.83 -7.70
N ARG A 227 -20.02 8.19 -8.98
CA ARG A 227 -19.55 9.51 -9.46
C ARG A 227 -20.63 10.59 -9.36
N SER A 228 -21.85 10.24 -8.92
CA SER A 228 -22.96 11.19 -8.81
C SER A 228 -22.68 12.28 -7.76
N SER A 229 -22.99 13.53 -8.08
CA SER A 229 -22.85 14.64 -7.15
C SER A 229 -23.69 14.45 -5.89
N SER A 230 -24.85 13.78 -6.00
CA SER A 230 -25.73 13.48 -4.87
C SER A 230 -25.09 12.54 -3.84
N PHE A 231 -24.22 11.61 -4.27
CA PHE A 231 -23.48 10.75 -3.35
C PHE A 231 -22.44 11.56 -2.55
N TRP A 232 -21.78 12.52 -3.18
CA TRP A 232 -20.74 13.35 -2.57
C TRP A 232 -21.26 14.59 -1.83
N ASP A 233 -22.56 14.91 -1.96
CA ASP A 233 -23.14 16.03 -1.24
C ASP A 233 -23.21 15.74 0.27
N LEU A 234 -22.37 16.43 1.04
CA LEU A 234 -22.34 16.35 2.50
C LEU A 234 -23.45 17.15 3.17
N ASN A 235 -24.13 18.06 2.44
CA ASN A 235 -25.20 18.90 2.97
C ASN A 235 -26.56 18.19 3.02
N ASN A 236 -26.66 16.99 2.45
CA ASN A 236 -27.89 16.20 2.47
C ASN A 236 -28.19 15.53 3.83
N GLY A 237 -27.37 15.79 4.87
CA GLY A 237 -27.55 15.28 6.22
C GLY A 237 -27.20 13.79 6.42
N LEU A 238 -26.79 13.08 5.37
CA LEU A 238 -26.42 11.68 5.46
C LEU A 238 -24.94 11.51 5.88
N ARG A 239 -24.71 10.66 6.86
CA ARG A 239 -23.34 10.27 7.29
C ARG A 239 -22.72 9.27 6.29
N TRP A 240 -21.40 9.18 6.23
CA TRP A 240 -20.69 8.19 5.42
C TRP A 240 -21.15 6.76 5.67
N SER A 241 -21.46 6.40 6.92
CA SER A 241 -22.00 5.07 7.24
C SER A 241 -23.34 4.77 6.54
N GLN A 242 -24.24 5.73 6.48
CA GLN A 242 -25.53 5.58 5.79
C GLN A 242 -25.36 5.49 4.28
N LYS A 243 -24.48 6.33 3.71
CA LYS A 243 -24.17 6.32 2.28
C LYS A 243 -23.53 4.99 1.86
N ILE A 244 -22.55 4.50 2.62
CA ILE A 244 -21.84 3.25 2.31
C ILE A 244 -22.76 2.04 2.53
N MET A 245 -23.60 2.03 3.56
CA MET A 245 -24.58 0.95 3.81
C MET A 245 -25.62 0.85 2.69
N ALA A 246 -25.93 1.93 2.04
CA ALA A 246 -26.90 1.96 0.94
C ALA A 246 -26.31 1.52 -0.41
N LEU A 247 -24.98 1.35 -0.51
CA LEU A 247 -24.33 0.94 -1.77
C LEU A 247 -24.73 -0.48 -2.15
N THR A 248 -25.16 -0.63 -3.39
CA THR A 248 -25.44 -1.90 -4.05
C THR A 248 -24.39 -2.21 -5.11
N HIS A 249 -24.40 -3.43 -5.63
CA HIS A 249 -23.48 -3.82 -6.72
C HIS A 249 -23.59 -2.95 -7.97
N SER A 250 -24.74 -2.32 -8.21
CA SER A 250 -24.97 -1.42 -9.33
C SER A 250 -24.35 -0.03 -9.12
N ASP A 251 -24.15 0.37 -7.87
CA ASP A 251 -23.56 1.66 -7.51
C ASP A 251 -22.02 1.59 -7.54
N ILE A 252 -21.46 0.42 -7.29
CA ILE A 252 -20.02 0.23 -7.21
C ILE A 252 -19.40 0.04 -8.58
N VAL A 253 -18.47 0.93 -8.93
CA VAL A 253 -17.65 0.83 -10.16
C VAL A 253 -16.58 -0.23 -9.96
N ARG A 254 -16.89 -1.50 -10.26
CA ARG A 254 -15.95 -2.62 -10.10
C ARG A 254 -14.84 -2.62 -11.14
N TYR A 255 -15.17 -2.19 -12.34
CA TYR A 255 -14.29 -2.27 -13.49
C TYR A 255 -14.05 -0.89 -14.09
N ASN A 256 -12.80 -0.63 -14.40
CA ASN A 256 -12.39 0.53 -15.18
C ASN A 256 -11.61 0.05 -16.40
N ARG A 257 -11.87 0.64 -17.57
CA ARG A 257 -11.19 0.32 -18.84
C ARG A 257 -9.66 0.47 -18.77
N VAL A 258 -9.15 1.22 -17.81
CA VAL A 258 -7.69 1.33 -17.58
C VAL A 258 -7.03 -0.01 -17.24
N TYR A 259 -7.83 -1.01 -16.84
CA TYR A 259 -7.38 -2.39 -16.57
C TYR A 259 -7.60 -3.33 -17.75
N ASP A 260 -8.01 -2.82 -18.94
CA ASP A 260 -8.11 -3.63 -20.16
C ASP A 260 -6.73 -4.17 -20.53
N GLY A 261 -6.65 -5.48 -20.76
CA GLY A 261 -5.39 -6.15 -21.09
C GLY A 261 -4.45 -6.42 -19.91
N VAL A 262 -4.81 -6.03 -18.68
CA VAL A 262 -4.00 -6.35 -17.51
C VAL A 262 -4.02 -7.85 -17.24
N MET A 263 -2.86 -8.42 -17.02
CA MET A 263 -2.67 -9.83 -16.64
C MET A 263 -2.80 -9.96 -15.12
N THR A 264 -3.82 -10.66 -14.65
CA THR A 264 -4.01 -10.95 -13.22
C THR A 264 -3.19 -12.16 -12.77
N ILE A 265 -2.79 -12.19 -11.51
CA ILE A 265 -2.16 -13.37 -10.93
C ILE A 265 -3.19 -14.50 -10.86
N ASP A 266 -2.86 -15.65 -11.48
CA ASP A 266 -3.68 -16.86 -11.49
C ASP A 266 -3.24 -17.87 -10.42
N ARG A 267 -1.93 -18.05 -10.27
CA ARG A 267 -1.31 -18.97 -9.31
C ARG A 267 0.00 -18.40 -8.77
N CYS A 268 0.30 -18.77 -7.52
CA CYS A 268 1.56 -18.48 -6.85
C CYS A 268 2.18 -19.82 -6.41
N ASP A 269 2.76 -20.56 -7.36
CA ASP A 269 3.35 -21.87 -7.20
C ASP A 269 2.40 -22.85 -6.48
N GLU A 270 2.83 -23.46 -5.36
CA GLU A 270 2.04 -24.37 -4.54
C GLU A 270 1.11 -23.63 -3.55
N PHE A 271 1.24 -22.31 -3.41
CA PHE A 271 0.33 -21.54 -2.56
C PHE A 271 -1.04 -21.39 -3.21
N LEU A 272 -2.07 -21.65 -2.43
CA LEU A 272 -3.47 -21.50 -2.86
C LEU A 272 -3.87 -20.02 -3.01
N ASN A 273 -3.20 -19.15 -2.26
CA ASN A 273 -3.31 -17.70 -2.28
C ASN A 273 -1.92 -17.09 -2.50
N VAL A 274 -1.88 -15.81 -2.87
CA VAL A 274 -0.61 -15.09 -3.01
C VAL A 274 -0.16 -14.58 -1.65
N PRO A 275 0.96 -15.04 -1.09
CA PRO A 275 1.47 -14.52 0.16
C PRO A 275 2.06 -13.12 -0.06
N LEU A 276 1.49 -12.12 0.60
CA LEU A 276 2.00 -10.75 0.64
C LEU A 276 2.74 -10.51 1.95
N LEU A 277 3.97 -10.06 1.84
CA LEU A 277 4.77 -9.65 2.99
C LEU A 277 4.77 -8.13 3.09
N GLY A 278 4.27 -7.64 4.21
CA GLY A 278 4.40 -6.26 4.63
C GLY A 278 5.61 -6.05 5.54
N THR A 279 5.80 -4.83 6.02
CA THR A 279 6.92 -4.46 6.88
C THR A 279 6.81 -5.01 8.31
N LYS A 280 5.61 -5.41 8.75
CA LYS A 280 5.29 -5.87 10.12
C LYS A 280 4.65 -7.24 10.17
N GLY A 281 4.33 -7.85 9.03
CA GLY A 281 3.70 -9.16 8.96
C GLY A 281 3.25 -9.51 7.56
N GLY A 282 2.67 -10.70 7.41
CA GLY A 282 2.20 -11.20 6.13
C GLY A 282 0.71 -11.51 6.12
N ILE A 283 0.11 -11.47 4.96
CA ILE A 283 -1.28 -11.82 4.73
C ILE A 283 -1.44 -12.55 3.39
N ASN A 284 -2.40 -13.45 3.32
CA ASN A 284 -2.75 -14.09 2.06
C ASN A 284 -3.69 -13.20 1.24
N TYR A 285 -3.31 -12.93 0.02
CA TYR A 285 -4.09 -12.26 -1.01
C TYR A 285 -4.81 -13.30 -1.88
N ASN A 286 -6.12 -13.16 -2.03
CA ASN A 286 -6.91 -14.11 -2.82
C ASN A 286 -7.04 -13.66 -4.28
N PRO A 287 -6.33 -14.29 -5.24
CA PRO A 287 -6.38 -13.91 -6.63
C PRO A 287 -7.76 -14.19 -7.27
N VAL A 288 -8.55 -15.13 -6.71
CA VAL A 288 -9.88 -15.44 -7.23
C VAL A 288 -10.85 -14.29 -7.00
N LEU A 289 -10.79 -13.62 -5.82
CA LEU A 289 -11.60 -12.43 -5.55
C LEU A 289 -11.20 -11.27 -6.48
N ALA A 290 -9.89 -11.08 -6.70
CA ALA A 290 -9.40 -10.08 -7.64
C ALA A 290 -9.91 -10.33 -9.06
N ARG A 291 -9.80 -11.56 -9.54
CA ARG A 291 -10.32 -11.94 -10.86
C ARG A 291 -11.83 -11.70 -10.99
N ARG A 292 -12.61 -12.04 -9.96
CA ARG A 292 -14.04 -11.73 -9.92
C ARG A 292 -14.30 -10.23 -10.02
N GLN A 293 -13.52 -9.40 -9.31
CA GLN A 293 -13.65 -7.96 -9.35
C GLN A 293 -13.37 -7.39 -10.75
N PHE A 294 -12.40 -7.95 -11.48
CA PHE A 294 -12.08 -7.59 -12.86
C PHE A 294 -12.92 -8.29 -13.95
N TRP A 295 -13.96 -9.00 -13.55
CA TRP A 295 -14.85 -9.72 -14.49
C TRP A 295 -14.16 -10.83 -15.29
N TYR A 296 -13.16 -11.45 -14.73
CA TYR A 296 -12.55 -12.64 -15.34
C TYR A 296 -13.39 -13.88 -15.05
N ALA A 297 -13.40 -14.83 -16.00
CA ALA A 297 -14.06 -16.11 -15.82
C ALA A 297 -13.54 -16.85 -14.59
N MET A 298 -14.43 -17.25 -13.69
CA MET A 298 -14.09 -18.00 -12.48
C MET A 298 -14.36 -19.49 -12.68
N ARG A 299 -13.41 -20.33 -12.27
CA ARG A 299 -13.53 -21.79 -12.30
C ARG A 299 -14.19 -22.40 -11.05
N GLY A 300 -14.90 -21.64 -10.26
CA GLY A 300 -15.58 -22.12 -9.06
C GLY A 300 -15.80 -21.02 -8.02
N LYS A 301 -16.50 -21.38 -6.94
CA LYS A 301 -16.66 -20.50 -5.78
C LYS A 301 -15.33 -20.40 -5.00
N PRO A 302 -14.97 -19.22 -4.48
CA PRO A 302 -13.85 -19.09 -3.55
C PRO A 302 -14.05 -20.04 -2.36
N ASN A 303 -13.03 -20.82 -2.02
CA ASN A 303 -13.09 -21.71 -0.86
C ASN A 303 -12.57 -20.98 0.37
N ASN A 304 -13.36 -20.91 1.45
CA ASN A 304 -13.04 -20.18 2.67
C ASN A 304 -11.81 -20.74 3.41
N ILE A 305 -11.54 -22.04 3.30
CA ILE A 305 -10.36 -22.70 3.91
C ILE A 305 -9.04 -22.08 3.43
N TRP A 306 -9.07 -21.41 2.29
CA TRP A 306 -7.89 -20.90 1.59
C TRP A 306 -7.56 -19.45 1.95
N LEU A 307 -8.38 -18.84 2.80
CA LEU A 307 -8.24 -17.45 3.23
C LEU A 307 -7.57 -17.29 4.60
N SER A 308 -7.06 -18.38 5.17
CA SER A 308 -6.33 -18.29 6.44
C SER A 308 -5.16 -17.31 6.29
N SER A 309 -5.17 -16.26 7.10
CA SER A 309 -4.03 -15.37 7.23
C SER A 309 -2.87 -16.13 7.86
N PHE A 310 -1.68 -15.88 7.40
CA PHE A 310 -0.50 -16.30 8.13
C PHE A 310 0.10 -15.09 8.85
N TYR A 311 0.47 -15.30 10.10
CA TYR A 311 1.18 -14.29 10.87
C TYR A 311 2.63 -14.70 10.97
N LEU A 312 3.52 -13.82 10.57
CA LEU A 312 4.93 -13.96 10.91
C LEU A 312 5.08 -13.50 12.35
N LYS A 313 5.22 -14.42 13.28
CA LYS A 313 5.51 -14.08 14.68
C LYS A 313 6.94 -13.52 14.78
N GLU A 314 7.11 -12.43 15.50
CA GLU A 314 8.40 -11.73 15.63
C GLU A 314 9.53 -12.60 16.22
N ASN A 315 9.19 -13.70 16.92
CA ASN A 315 10.14 -14.54 17.65
C ASN A 315 10.30 -15.98 17.10
N GLU A 316 9.69 -16.31 15.97
CA GLU A 316 9.84 -17.61 15.33
C GLU A 316 10.83 -17.55 14.16
N ASP A 317 11.65 -18.57 13.99
CA ASP A 317 12.47 -18.71 12.79
C ASP A 317 11.58 -19.03 11.57
N ASN A 318 11.10 -17.96 10.93
CA ASN A 318 10.26 -18.03 9.75
C ASN A 318 11.07 -18.13 8.44
N ARG A 319 12.39 -18.37 8.52
CA ARG A 319 13.30 -18.30 7.37
C ARG A 319 12.88 -19.26 6.25
N ALA A 320 12.68 -20.54 6.61
CA ALA A 320 12.28 -21.56 5.63
C ALA A 320 10.94 -21.21 4.95
N PHE A 321 9.98 -20.66 5.70
CA PHE A 321 8.70 -20.22 5.15
C PHE A 321 8.86 -19.02 4.23
N LYS A 322 9.68 -18.04 4.59
CA LYS A 322 9.98 -16.87 3.75
C LYS A 322 10.71 -17.27 2.45
N GLU A 323 11.67 -18.20 2.54
CA GLU A 323 12.34 -18.76 1.35
C GLU A 323 11.37 -19.49 0.42
N LYS A 324 10.35 -20.16 0.98
CA LYS A 324 9.26 -20.76 0.20
C LYS A 324 8.42 -19.69 -0.51
N ILE A 325 8.10 -18.58 0.16
CA ILE A 325 7.42 -17.44 -0.45
C ILE A 325 8.24 -16.85 -1.60
N ILE A 326 9.53 -16.65 -1.41
CA ILE A 326 10.43 -16.13 -2.46
C ILE A 326 10.36 -17.02 -3.70
N ARG A 327 10.50 -18.34 -3.53
CA ARG A 327 10.41 -19.31 -4.64
C ARG A 327 9.07 -19.22 -5.35
N ALA A 328 7.97 -19.08 -4.60
CA ALA A 328 6.65 -18.97 -5.15
C ALA A 328 6.45 -17.69 -5.98
N TRP A 329 7.04 -16.57 -5.56
CA TRP A 329 7.02 -15.32 -6.33
C TRP A 329 7.80 -15.43 -7.65
N TYR A 330 8.90 -16.19 -7.72
CA TYR A 330 9.58 -16.49 -8.98
C TYR A 330 8.71 -17.28 -9.95
N ASN A 331 7.81 -18.12 -9.43
CA ASN A 331 6.95 -19.02 -10.21
C ASN A 331 5.52 -18.50 -10.39
N ILE A 332 5.28 -17.21 -10.15
CA ILE A 332 3.96 -16.60 -10.35
C ILE A 332 3.51 -16.80 -11.79
N ARG A 333 2.30 -17.31 -11.94
CA ARG A 333 1.61 -17.39 -13.23
C ARG A 333 0.53 -16.34 -13.30
N ARG A 334 0.49 -15.67 -14.45
CA ARG A 334 -0.52 -14.66 -14.76
C ARG A 334 -1.38 -15.12 -15.89
N LYS A 335 -2.62 -14.68 -15.91
CA LYS A 335 -3.59 -14.99 -16.94
C LYS A 335 -4.35 -13.74 -17.37
N GLY A 336 -4.58 -13.60 -18.69
CA GLY A 336 -5.43 -12.58 -19.27
C GLY A 336 -6.90 -12.95 -19.25
N ARG A 337 -7.72 -12.14 -19.90
CA ARG A 337 -9.14 -12.35 -20.12
C ARG A 337 -9.36 -13.38 -21.24
N GLU A 338 -9.16 -14.61 -21.09
CA GLU A 338 -9.57 -15.65 -22.05
C GLU A 338 -10.77 -16.43 -21.51
#